data_1cb35aad2ec17eab65aaeda13fd41c16
#
_entry.id   1cb35aad2ec17eab65aaeda13fd41c16
#
_cell.length_a   1.000
_cell.length_b   1.000
_cell.length_c   1.000
_cell.angle_alpha   90.00
_cell.angle_beta   90.00
_cell.angle_gamma   90.00
#
_symmetry.space_group_name_H-M   'P 1'
#
loop_
_entity.id
_entity.type
_entity.pdbx_description
1 polymer ?
#
loop_
_entity_poly.entity_id
_entity_poly.type
_entity_poly.pdbx_seq_one_letter_code
_entity_poly.pdbx_strand_id
1 'polypeptide(L)'
;MLTDIDKQLLKIAYDEAKSGFDSGGCPIGSVLARGGQELSRGHNQRVQQGDPIAHGEMDALRKAGRQKTYRDTVLYTTLSPCMMCSGTIVQFGIPRV
;
A
#
# COMPACT_ATOMS: atom_id res chain seq x y z
N MET A 1 18.16 -1.88 -7.17
CA MET A 1 18.66 -1.65 -5.81
C MET A 1 17.78 -0.64 -5.10
N LEU A 2 17.52 -0.84 -3.81
CA LEU A 2 16.70 0.07 -3.03
C LEU A 2 17.51 1.31 -2.62
N THR A 3 16.91 2.48 -2.82
CA THR A 3 17.48 3.75 -2.36
C THR A 3 17.17 3.96 -0.88
N ASP A 4 17.78 4.98 -0.26
CA ASP A 4 17.47 5.34 1.13
C ASP A 4 16.00 5.78 1.27
N ILE A 5 15.46 6.47 0.26
CA ILE A 5 14.04 6.85 0.22
C ILE A 5 13.16 5.59 0.17
N ASP A 6 13.52 4.61 -0.66
CA ASP A 6 12.80 3.34 -0.72
C ASP A 6 12.76 2.67 0.65
N LYS A 7 13.89 2.65 1.36
CA LYS A 7 13.98 2.03 2.69
C LYS A 7 13.12 2.76 3.71
N GLN A 8 13.10 4.10 3.66
CA GLN A 8 12.27 4.90 4.56
C GLN A 8 10.77 4.61 4.33
N LEU A 9 10.36 4.53 3.08
CA LEU A 9 8.96 4.28 2.73
C LEU A 9 8.55 2.83 3.05
N LEU A 10 9.45 1.88 2.86
CA LEU A 10 9.23 0.49 3.30
C LEU A 10 9.09 0.39 4.82
N LYS A 11 9.82 1.20 5.57
CA LYS A 11 9.70 1.25 7.04
C LYS A 11 8.30 1.73 7.44
N ILE A 12 7.75 2.72 6.73
CA ILE A 12 6.39 3.18 6.96
C ILE A 12 5.39 2.06 6.68
N ALA A 13 5.58 1.32 5.58
CA ALA A 13 4.73 0.17 5.27
C ALA A 13 4.82 -0.90 6.37
N TYR A 14 6.01 -1.14 6.91
CA TYR A 14 6.20 -2.06 8.01
C TYR A 14 5.46 -1.58 9.27
N ASP A 15 5.57 -0.30 9.60
CA ASP A 15 4.87 0.28 10.76
C ASP A 15 3.36 0.17 10.61
N GLU A 16 2.83 0.33 9.38
CA GLU A 16 1.42 0.11 9.08
C GLU A 16 1.02 -1.35 9.27
N ALA A 17 1.88 -2.28 8.86
CA ALA A 17 1.63 -3.71 9.08
C ALA A 17 1.52 -4.01 10.57
N LYS A 18 2.41 -3.46 11.38
CA LYS A 18 2.38 -3.63 12.83
C LYS A 18 1.12 -3.03 13.44
N SER A 19 0.75 -1.83 13.01
CA SER A 19 -0.46 -1.15 13.47
C SER A 19 -1.70 -1.99 13.15
N GLY A 20 -1.77 -2.55 11.95
CA GLY A 20 -2.87 -3.43 11.56
C GLY A 20 -2.94 -4.69 12.40
N PHE A 21 -1.79 -5.30 12.71
CA PHE A 21 -1.72 -6.47 13.56
C PHE A 21 -2.17 -6.13 14.99
N ASP A 22 -1.70 -5.01 15.53
CA ASP A 22 -2.05 -4.56 16.89
C ASP A 22 -3.56 -4.27 17.01
N SER A 23 -4.23 -3.90 15.93
CA SER A 23 -5.68 -3.68 15.90
C SER A 23 -6.48 -4.95 15.57
N GLY A 24 -5.84 -6.11 15.57
CA GLY A 24 -6.51 -7.41 15.41
C GLY A 24 -6.58 -7.92 13.98
N GLY A 25 -5.91 -7.29 13.05
CA GLY A 25 -5.92 -7.69 11.65
C GLY A 25 -4.64 -8.38 11.18
N CYS A 26 -4.55 -8.61 9.87
CA CYS A 26 -3.38 -9.21 9.25
C CYS A 26 -2.22 -8.20 9.20
N PRO A 27 -0.97 -8.65 9.45
CA PRO A 27 0.19 -7.75 9.48
C PRO A 27 0.71 -7.45 8.06
N ILE A 28 -0.08 -6.76 7.27
CA ILE A 28 0.27 -6.35 5.91
C ILE A 28 0.06 -4.85 5.79
N GLY A 29 1.10 -4.12 5.41
CA GLY A 29 1.05 -2.67 5.26
C GLY A 29 1.55 -2.24 3.89
N SER A 30 1.06 -1.08 3.45
CA SER A 30 1.38 -0.52 2.14
C SER A 30 1.48 1.00 2.20
N VAL A 31 2.31 1.55 1.32
CA VAL A 31 2.49 3.00 1.15
C VAL A 31 2.45 3.30 -0.34
N LEU A 32 1.64 4.28 -0.72
CA LEU A 32 1.68 4.86 -2.07
C LEU A 32 2.46 6.17 -2.00
N ALA A 33 3.43 6.33 -2.89
CA ALA A 33 4.32 7.49 -2.88
C ALA A 33 4.46 8.12 -4.26
N ARG A 34 4.77 9.40 -4.29
CA ARG A 34 5.07 10.17 -5.50
C ARG A 34 6.26 11.09 -5.23
N GLY A 35 7.29 11.00 -6.09
CA GLY A 35 8.48 11.85 -5.95
C GLY A 35 9.20 11.68 -4.62
N GLY A 36 9.20 10.47 -4.07
CA GLY A 36 9.85 10.18 -2.80
C GLY A 36 9.04 10.59 -1.57
N GLN A 37 7.80 11.07 -1.76
CA GLN A 37 6.95 11.50 -0.65
C GLN A 37 5.73 10.61 -0.54
N GLU A 38 5.35 10.31 0.68
CA GLU A 38 4.15 9.53 0.97
C GLU A 38 2.90 10.29 0.56
N LEU A 39 2.05 9.66 -0.27
CA LEU A 39 0.70 10.15 -0.56
C LEU A 39 -0.29 9.57 0.44
N SER A 40 -0.17 8.29 0.72
CA SER A 40 -1.07 7.60 1.64
C SER A 40 -0.40 6.35 2.19
N ARG A 41 -0.92 5.87 3.30
CA ARG A 41 -0.53 4.58 3.87
C ARG A 41 -1.78 3.79 4.21
N GLY A 42 -1.66 2.49 4.24
CA GLY A 42 -2.76 1.63 4.60
C GLY A 42 -2.26 0.30 5.11
N HIS A 43 -3.15 -0.43 5.75
CA HIS A 43 -2.88 -1.80 6.17
C HIS A 43 -4.11 -2.66 5.89
N ASN A 44 -3.92 -3.97 5.91
CA ASN A 44 -5.02 -4.91 5.69
C ASN A 44 -6.11 -4.67 6.74
N GLN A 45 -7.33 -4.41 6.28
CA GLN A 45 -8.48 -4.13 7.14
C GLN A 45 -9.62 -5.14 6.96
N ARG A 46 -9.31 -6.30 6.40
CA ARG A 46 -10.33 -7.32 6.15
C ARG A 46 -11.03 -7.73 7.43
N VAL A 47 -10.28 -7.91 8.51
CA VAL A 47 -10.83 -8.28 9.82
C VAL A 47 -11.51 -7.08 10.48
N GLN A 48 -10.82 -5.93 10.54
CA GLN A 48 -11.32 -4.75 11.25
C GLN A 48 -12.63 -4.23 10.65
N GLN A 49 -12.77 -4.25 9.32
CA GLN A 49 -13.95 -3.73 8.63
C GLN A 49 -14.89 -4.81 8.14
N GLY A 50 -14.53 -6.09 8.30
CA GLY A 50 -15.33 -7.18 7.75
C GLY A 50 -15.43 -7.09 6.23
N ASP A 51 -14.39 -6.61 5.56
CA ASP A 51 -14.38 -6.33 4.14
C ASP A 51 -13.37 -7.27 3.45
N PRO A 52 -13.83 -8.22 2.63
CA PRO A 52 -12.94 -9.22 2.05
C PRO A 52 -11.95 -8.67 1.04
N ILE A 53 -12.16 -7.45 0.53
CA ILE A 53 -11.25 -6.84 -0.45
C ILE A 53 -10.40 -5.73 0.14
N ALA A 54 -10.46 -5.47 1.44
CA ALA A 54 -9.69 -4.42 2.10
C ALA A 54 -8.26 -4.87 2.38
N HIS A 55 -7.52 -5.25 1.33
CA HIS A 55 -6.10 -5.53 1.39
C HIS A 55 -5.33 -4.24 1.66
N GLY A 56 -4.08 -4.35 2.16
CA GLY A 56 -3.25 -3.19 2.47
C GLY A 56 -3.07 -2.26 1.29
N GLU A 57 -2.81 -2.82 0.12
CA GLU A 57 -2.65 -2.05 -1.12
C GLU A 57 -3.93 -1.32 -1.48
N MET A 58 -5.08 -1.99 -1.37
CA MET A 58 -6.39 -1.40 -1.64
C MET A 58 -6.71 -0.30 -0.64
N ASP A 59 -6.38 -0.52 0.63
CA ASP A 59 -6.58 0.47 1.68
C ASP A 59 -5.76 1.74 1.42
N ALA A 60 -4.50 1.59 1.04
CA ALA A 60 -3.63 2.72 0.70
C ALA A 60 -4.17 3.48 -0.51
N LEU A 61 -4.59 2.79 -1.55
CA LEU A 61 -5.16 3.42 -2.75
C LEU A 61 -6.47 4.15 -2.44
N ARG A 62 -7.32 3.55 -1.62
CA ARG A 62 -8.58 4.18 -1.21
C ARG A 62 -8.31 5.46 -0.42
N LYS A 63 -7.34 5.44 0.49
CA LYS A 63 -6.98 6.62 1.30
C LYS A 63 -6.31 7.71 0.49
N ALA A 64 -5.58 7.36 -0.57
CA ALA A 64 -5.03 8.35 -1.50
C ALA A 64 -6.13 9.10 -2.23
N GLY A 65 -7.27 8.45 -2.41
CA GLY A 65 -8.37 9.02 -3.15
C GLY A 65 -8.07 9.01 -4.66
N ARG A 66 -8.96 9.61 -5.42
CA ARG A 66 -8.84 9.65 -6.86
C ARG A 66 -7.72 10.61 -7.28
N GLN A 67 -6.72 10.09 -7.97
CA GLN A 67 -5.60 10.88 -8.48
C GLN A 67 -5.77 11.15 -9.97
N LYS A 68 -5.21 12.25 -10.44
CA LYS A 68 -5.21 12.59 -11.87
C LYS A 68 -4.50 11.51 -12.69
N THR A 69 -3.41 10.96 -12.13
CA THR A 69 -2.67 9.83 -12.70
C THR A 69 -1.96 9.08 -11.58
N TYR A 70 -1.71 7.79 -11.81
CA TYR A 70 -0.87 6.97 -10.93
C TYR A 70 0.44 6.57 -11.61
N ARG A 71 0.69 7.07 -12.83
CA ARG A 71 1.85 6.67 -13.64
C ARG A 71 3.17 7.18 -13.08
N ASP A 72 3.13 8.13 -12.15
CA ASP A 72 4.30 8.69 -11.48
C ASP A 72 4.41 8.24 -10.03
N THR A 73 3.73 7.16 -9.67
CA THR A 73 3.71 6.67 -8.29
C THR A 73 4.53 5.39 -8.13
N VAL A 74 4.87 5.09 -6.88
CA VAL A 74 5.49 3.83 -6.47
C VAL A 74 4.65 3.27 -5.32
N LEU A 75 4.37 1.98 -5.36
CA LEU A 75 3.66 1.29 -4.29
C LEU A 75 4.65 0.43 -3.51
N TYR A 76 4.74 0.65 -2.22
CA TYR A 76 5.56 -0.15 -1.30
C TYR A 76 4.64 -1.03 -0.48
N THR A 77 4.97 -2.30 -0.37
CA THR A 77 4.15 -3.24 0.38
C THR A 77 5.02 -4.28 1.08
N THR A 78 4.57 -4.74 2.24
CA THR A 78 5.31 -5.72 3.04
C THR A 78 5.13 -7.15 2.56
N LEU A 79 4.14 -7.39 1.68
CA LEU A 79 3.89 -8.69 1.07
C LEU A 79 3.63 -8.49 -0.41
N SER A 80 4.08 -9.43 -1.25
CA SER A 80 3.85 -9.37 -2.69
C SER A 80 2.37 -9.28 -2.98
N PRO A 81 1.94 -8.40 -3.90
CA PRO A 81 0.52 -8.25 -4.22
C PRO A 81 -0.09 -9.54 -4.75
N CYS A 82 -1.31 -9.85 -4.32
CA CYS A 82 -2.10 -10.95 -4.86
C CYS A 82 -2.64 -10.57 -6.24
N MET A 83 -3.37 -11.49 -6.89
CA MET A 83 -3.91 -11.24 -8.24
C MET A 83 -4.84 -10.02 -8.27
N MET A 84 -5.67 -9.83 -7.25
CA MET A 84 -6.57 -8.67 -7.18
C MET A 84 -5.78 -7.37 -7.12
N CYS A 85 -4.81 -7.29 -6.22
CA CYS A 85 -3.98 -6.08 -6.08
C CYS A 85 -3.09 -5.87 -7.29
N SER A 86 -2.53 -6.93 -7.86
CA SER A 86 -1.73 -6.85 -9.09
C SER A 86 -2.58 -6.33 -10.24
N GLY A 87 -3.82 -6.80 -10.37
CA GLY A 87 -4.75 -6.30 -11.38
C GLY A 87 -5.03 -4.81 -11.21
N THR A 88 -5.24 -4.37 -9.99
CA THR A 88 -5.45 -2.94 -9.67
C THR A 88 -4.22 -2.12 -10.02
N ILE A 89 -3.03 -2.59 -9.68
CA ILE A 89 -1.77 -1.92 -9.98
C ILE A 89 -1.62 -1.72 -11.50
N VAL A 90 -1.89 -2.77 -12.28
CA VAL A 90 -1.83 -2.72 -13.74
C VAL A 90 -2.89 -1.76 -14.28
N GLN A 91 -4.12 -1.86 -13.79
CA GLN A 91 -5.22 -1.03 -14.24
C GLN A 91 -4.95 0.45 -14.00
N PHE A 92 -4.35 0.80 -12.88
CA PHE A 92 -4.03 2.19 -12.54
C PHE A 92 -2.73 2.67 -13.17
N GLY A 93 -1.92 1.77 -13.72
CA GLY A 93 -0.67 2.10 -14.37
C GLY A 93 0.44 2.50 -13.40
N ILE A 94 0.42 1.94 -12.20
CA ILE A 94 1.50 2.16 -11.22
C ILE A 94 2.76 1.46 -11.74
N PRO A 95 3.82 2.23 -12.07
CA PRO A 95 4.95 1.64 -12.81
C PRO A 95 5.95 0.87 -11.96
N ARG A 96 5.92 1.06 -10.63
CA ARG A 96 6.91 0.44 -9.75
C ARG A 96 6.24 0.00 -8.44
N VAL A 97 6.58 -1.23 -8.05
CA VAL A 97 6.11 -1.82 -6.79
C VAL A 97 7.29 -2.40 -6.05
#